data_b67a8c89068ede5bb58e9daa3b52ccc9
#
_entry.id   b67a8c89068ede5bb58e9daa3b52ccc9
#
_cell.length_a   1.000
_cell.length_b   1.000
_cell.length_c   1.000
_cell.angle_alpha   90.00
_cell.angle_beta   90.00
_cell.angle_gamma   90.00
#
_symmetry.space_group_name_H-M   'P 1'
#
loop_
_entity.id
_entity.type
_entity.pdbx_description
1 polymer ?
#
loop_
_entity_poly.entity_id
_entity_poly.type
_entity_poly.pdbx_seq_one_letter_code
_entity_poly.pdbx_strand_id
1 'polypeptide(L)'
;MQGGSTGIGYGLKYQARCIADVKADTDHTSFITGTLSLKEENEVHLIRLSSGGTELVCEGLFSHPNEIWDLASCPFDQRIFSTVFSSGDSYGAAVWQMPELYGQLNSPQLERVASLDAHSSKIKSILWWPSGKHDKLISIDEQNLFLWSLDSSRKTAQVQSQESAGMLHYLSGGAWDPHDVNSVASTCESSIQFWDLRTMMKTNSIEHAHVRNIDFDSKKKYMLVTAEDEFGIHIWDLRMPKAPVLELPGHAHWYVATLCWRHANIDVLTCFLSDVSVSQFLLRLLSAGTDSAVSLWLASLPSSDDLTSESLVESPTRRVDPLLNSYSDYEDSVYGLAWSSREPWIFASLSYDGRVRPLKFLIVEFALDRYY
;
A
#
# COMPACT_ATOMS: atom_id res chain seq x y z
N MET A 1 -3.74 18.82 26.14
CA MET A 1 -5.04 18.16 26.43
C MET A 1 -5.03 16.85 25.67
N GLN A 2 -5.01 15.72 26.35
CA GLN A 2 -5.06 14.40 25.73
C GLN A 2 -6.47 14.22 25.14
N GLY A 3 -6.57 14.30 23.82
CA GLY A 3 -7.77 13.93 23.09
C GLY A 3 -7.88 12.42 23.10
N GLY A 4 -8.78 11.87 23.92
CA GLY A 4 -9.09 10.46 23.90
C GLY A 4 -9.57 10.05 22.52
N SER A 5 -8.79 9.24 21.80
CA SER A 5 -9.19 8.57 20.57
C SER A 5 -10.31 7.59 20.94
N THR A 6 -11.55 7.96 20.66
CA THR A 6 -12.64 6.98 20.58
C THR A 6 -12.45 6.21 19.29
N GLY A 7 -11.51 5.27 19.30
CA GLY A 7 -11.13 4.51 18.13
C GLY A 7 -12.29 3.61 17.67
N ILE A 8 -12.92 3.99 16.59
CA ILE A 8 -13.80 3.13 15.83
C ILE A 8 -12.92 2.00 15.31
N GLY A 9 -13.16 0.78 15.75
CA GLY A 9 -12.39 -0.39 15.36
C GLY A 9 -13.30 -1.49 14.88
N TYR A 10 -12.86 -2.25 13.87
CA TYR A 10 -13.46 -3.50 13.47
C TYR A 10 -12.52 -4.63 13.90
N GLY A 11 -13.03 -5.60 14.65
CA GLY A 11 -12.25 -6.75 15.14
C GLY A 11 -12.46 -7.97 14.26
N LEU A 12 -11.38 -8.52 13.74
CA LEU A 12 -11.34 -9.84 13.13
C LEU A 12 -11.27 -10.90 14.22
N LYS A 13 -11.75 -12.11 13.91
CA LYS A 13 -11.72 -13.24 14.84
C LYS A 13 -10.30 -13.78 15.03
N TYR A 14 -9.46 -13.66 14.02
CA TYR A 14 -8.11 -14.21 13.97
C TYR A 14 -7.09 -13.12 13.61
N GLN A 15 -5.83 -13.45 13.76
CA GLN A 15 -4.71 -12.64 13.32
C GLN A 15 -4.80 -12.31 11.84
N ALA A 16 -4.27 -11.15 11.44
CA ALA A 16 -4.28 -10.70 10.06
C ALA A 16 -3.05 -9.84 9.75
N ARG A 17 -2.62 -9.81 8.49
CA ARG A 17 -1.46 -9.04 8.05
C ARG A 17 -1.72 -8.16 6.84
N CYS A 18 -2.76 -8.43 6.07
CA CYS A 18 -3.01 -7.75 4.81
C CYS A 18 -4.38 -7.08 4.79
N ILE A 19 -4.39 -5.85 4.32
CA ILE A 19 -5.59 -5.05 4.06
C ILE A 19 -5.38 -4.29 2.75
N ALA A 20 -6.41 -4.22 1.94
CA ALA A 20 -6.41 -3.44 0.71
C ALA A 20 -7.68 -2.60 0.59
N ASP A 21 -7.56 -1.44 -0.03
CA ASP A 21 -8.70 -0.64 -0.46
C ASP A 21 -9.39 -1.30 -1.66
N VAL A 22 -10.71 -1.29 -1.70
CA VAL A 22 -11.47 -1.80 -2.86
C VAL A 22 -11.51 -0.72 -3.93
N LYS A 23 -10.44 -0.62 -4.72
CA LYS A 23 -10.18 0.47 -5.67
C LYS A 23 -11.30 0.72 -6.68
N ALA A 24 -12.03 -0.32 -7.06
CA ALA A 24 -13.12 -0.25 -8.02
C ALA A 24 -14.47 0.17 -7.41
N ASP A 25 -14.58 0.27 -6.07
CA ASP A 25 -15.78 0.79 -5.41
C ASP A 25 -15.76 2.32 -5.43
N THR A 26 -16.48 2.91 -6.38
CA THR A 26 -16.59 4.35 -6.53
C THR A 26 -17.66 4.98 -5.63
N ASP A 27 -18.55 4.17 -5.08
CA ASP A 27 -19.72 4.63 -4.33
C ASP A 27 -19.46 4.66 -2.82
N HIS A 28 -18.60 3.78 -2.33
CA HIS A 28 -18.34 3.62 -0.90
C HIS A 28 -16.85 3.55 -0.59
N THR A 29 -16.51 3.89 0.65
CA THR A 29 -15.17 3.63 1.20
C THR A 29 -15.15 2.23 1.77
N SER A 30 -14.57 1.31 1.03
CA SER A 30 -14.56 -0.12 1.33
C SER A 30 -13.14 -0.67 1.37
N PHE A 31 -12.91 -1.58 2.32
CA PHE A 31 -11.63 -2.27 2.48
C PHE A 31 -11.87 -3.79 2.49
N ILE A 32 -10.88 -4.54 2.04
CA ILE A 32 -10.87 -5.98 2.10
C ILE A 32 -9.66 -6.46 2.89
N THR A 33 -9.84 -7.43 3.78
CA THR A 33 -8.79 -7.97 4.63
C THR A 33 -8.92 -9.47 4.76
N GLY A 34 -7.81 -10.16 4.99
CA GLY A 34 -7.74 -11.60 5.13
C GLY A 34 -7.11 -12.04 6.44
N THR A 35 -7.60 -13.14 7.00
CA THR A 35 -7.08 -13.71 8.25
C THR A 35 -5.94 -14.68 8.02
N LEU A 36 -5.15 -14.90 9.07
CA LEU A 36 -3.96 -15.74 9.11
C LEU A 36 -4.04 -16.69 10.32
N SER A 37 -4.88 -17.71 10.24
CA SER A 37 -5.01 -18.72 11.28
C SER A 37 -4.44 -20.06 10.83
N LEU A 38 -3.58 -20.68 11.66
CA LEU A 38 -2.97 -21.99 11.41
C LEU A 38 -3.92 -23.16 11.69
N LYS A 39 -4.93 -22.96 12.53
CA LYS A 39 -5.75 -24.05 13.08
C LYS A 39 -7.22 -24.02 12.66
N GLU A 40 -7.67 -22.87 12.22
CA GLU A 40 -9.07 -22.60 11.94
C GLU A 40 -9.24 -22.22 10.47
N GLU A 41 -10.46 -22.29 9.97
CA GLU A 41 -10.79 -21.77 8.65
C GLU A 41 -10.52 -20.27 8.60
N ASN A 42 -9.82 -19.83 7.55
CA ASN A 42 -9.54 -18.44 7.33
C ASN A 42 -10.71 -17.75 6.66
N GLU A 43 -10.75 -16.44 6.81
CA GLU A 43 -11.85 -15.60 6.36
C GLU A 43 -11.32 -14.40 5.58
N VAL A 44 -12.10 -14.00 4.58
CA VAL A 44 -11.95 -12.71 3.89
C VAL A 44 -13.13 -11.85 4.29
N HIS A 45 -12.85 -10.66 4.79
CA HIS A 45 -13.84 -9.69 5.23
C HIS A 45 -13.88 -8.51 4.26
N LEU A 46 -15.07 -8.21 3.72
CA LEU A 46 -15.36 -6.95 3.05
C LEU A 46 -15.95 -5.98 4.08
N ILE A 47 -15.24 -4.90 4.34
CA ILE A 47 -15.56 -3.94 5.39
C ILE A 47 -15.85 -2.59 4.74
N ARG A 48 -16.95 -1.97 5.08
CA ARG A 48 -17.35 -0.65 4.58
C ARG A 48 -17.42 0.37 5.71
N LEU A 49 -16.96 1.57 5.42
CA LEU A 49 -17.19 2.70 6.29
C LEU A 49 -18.64 3.18 6.14
N SER A 50 -19.37 3.32 7.27
CA SER A 50 -20.74 3.83 7.28
C SER A 50 -20.82 5.25 6.69
N SER A 51 -21.95 5.61 6.13
CA SER A 51 -22.18 6.95 5.54
C SER A 51 -21.95 8.11 6.51
N GLY A 52 -22.13 7.88 7.81
CA GLY A 52 -21.78 8.83 8.87
C GLY A 52 -20.27 8.89 9.16
N GLY A 53 -19.49 7.97 8.59
CA GLY A 53 -18.06 7.88 8.83
C GLY A 53 -17.69 7.55 10.28
N THR A 54 -18.60 6.92 11.01
CA THR A 54 -18.50 6.65 12.45
C THR A 54 -18.27 5.18 12.77
N GLU A 55 -18.55 4.28 11.84
CA GLU A 55 -18.49 2.83 12.07
C GLU A 55 -17.93 2.10 10.85
N LEU A 56 -17.23 1.00 11.09
CA LEU A 56 -16.89 -0.01 10.08
C LEU A 56 -17.90 -1.15 10.16
N VAL A 57 -18.55 -1.44 9.05
CA VAL A 57 -19.57 -2.47 8.94
C VAL A 57 -19.04 -3.60 8.05
N CYS A 58 -19.17 -4.84 8.51
CA CYS A 58 -18.90 -5.99 7.67
C CYS A 58 -20.06 -6.19 6.68
N GLU A 59 -19.76 -6.05 5.39
CA GLU A 59 -20.71 -6.23 4.30
C GLU A 59 -20.67 -7.65 3.75
N GLY A 60 -19.53 -8.32 3.86
CA GLY A 60 -19.34 -9.68 3.40
C GLY A 60 -18.29 -10.42 4.22
N LEU A 61 -18.60 -11.66 4.55
CA LEU A 61 -17.73 -12.60 5.22
C LEU A 61 -17.64 -13.88 4.38
N PHE A 62 -16.43 -14.19 3.91
CA PHE A 62 -16.20 -15.30 2.99
C PHE A 62 -15.17 -16.25 3.57
N SER A 63 -15.44 -17.57 3.46
CA SER A 63 -14.47 -18.59 3.83
C SER A 63 -13.31 -18.64 2.84
N HIS A 64 -12.10 -18.77 3.35
CA HIS A 64 -10.88 -18.98 2.57
C HIS A 64 -10.12 -20.19 3.08
N PRO A 65 -9.72 -21.12 2.21
CA PRO A 65 -9.21 -22.44 2.65
C PRO A 65 -7.84 -22.38 3.34
N ASN A 66 -7.10 -21.28 3.18
CA ASN A 66 -5.71 -21.19 3.59
C ASN A 66 -5.40 -19.88 4.32
N GLU A 67 -4.25 -19.82 4.98
CA GLU A 67 -3.71 -18.60 5.60
C GLU A 67 -3.39 -17.54 4.54
N ILE A 68 -3.90 -16.32 4.72
CA ILE A 68 -3.74 -15.24 3.75
C ILE A 68 -2.56 -14.35 4.17
N TRP A 69 -1.51 -14.36 3.37
CA TRP A 69 -0.28 -13.59 3.62
C TRP A 69 -0.23 -12.24 2.94
N ASP A 70 -0.82 -12.15 1.75
CA ASP A 70 -0.97 -10.91 1.00
C ASP A 70 -2.29 -10.88 0.25
N LEU A 71 -2.85 -9.70 0.03
CA LEU A 71 -4.12 -9.50 -0.63
C LEU A 71 -4.10 -8.20 -1.41
N ALA A 72 -4.58 -8.25 -2.67
CA ALA A 72 -4.71 -7.08 -3.51
C ALA A 72 -6.06 -7.05 -4.23
N SER A 73 -6.76 -5.91 -4.17
CA SER A 73 -8.02 -5.71 -4.89
C SER A 73 -7.78 -5.44 -6.37
N CYS A 74 -8.65 -5.94 -7.23
CA CYS A 74 -8.64 -5.58 -8.65
C CYS A 74 -9.04 -4.10 -8.81
N PRO A 75 -8.28 -3.28 -9.57
CA PRO A 75 -8.60 -1.87 -9.74
C PRO A 75 -9.81 -1.60 -10.65
N PHE A 76 -10.36 -2.62 -11.32
CA PHE A 76 -11.41 -2.49 -12.34
C PHE A 76 -12.70 -3.24 -12.01
N ASP A 77 -12.70 -4.14 -11.03
CA ASP A 77 -13.87 -4.87 -10.57
C ASP A 77 -13.84 -5.01 -9.05
N GLN A 78 -14.85 -4.44 -8.38
CA GLN A 78 -14.95 -4.42 -6.91
C GLN A 78 -15.11 -5.81 -6.29
N ARG A 79 -15.50 -6.82 -7.08
CA ARG A 79 -15.70 -8.20 -6.60
C ARG A 79 -14.51 -9.11 -6.87
N ILE A 80 -13.50 -8.63 -7.61
CA ILE A 80 -12.31 -9.43 -7.93
C ILE A 80 -11.15 -8.97 -7.05
N PHE A 81 -10.45 -9.94 -6.49
CA PHE A 81 -9.22 -9.72 -5.71
C PHE A 81 -8.29 -10.91 -5.85
N SER A 82 -7.05 -10.74 -5.46
CA SER A 82 -6.04 -11.81 -5.43
C SER A 82 -5.56 -12.05 -4.01
N THR A 83 -5.18 -13.29 -3.70
CA THR A 83 -4.53 -13.64 -2.44
C THR A 83 -3.25 -14.43 -2.68
N VAL A 84 -2.26 -14.16 -1.84
CA VAL A 84 -1.12 -15.04 -1.59
C VAL A 84 -1.42 -15.80 -0.31
N PHE A 85 -1.29 -17.11 -0.33
CA PHE A 85 -1.64 -17.96 0.79
C PHE A 85 -0.64 -19.09 1.01
N SER A 86 -0.66 -19.67 2.20
CA SER A 86 0.12 -20.84 2.57
C SER A 86 -0.81 -22.03 2.81
N SER A 87 -0.37 -23.20 2.40
CA SER A 87 -1.03 -24.49 2.65
C SER A 87 -0.01 -25.47 3.22
N GLY A 88 0.25 -25.37 4.51
CA GLY A 88 1.34 -26.11 5.16
C GLY A 88 2.71 -25.68 4.62
N ASP A 89 3.41 -26.60 3.96
CA ASP A 89 4.76 -26.34 3.42
C ASP A 89 4.74 -25.73 2.01
N SER A 90 3.57 -25.53 1.40
CA SER A 90 3.43 -24.99 0.06
C SER A 90 2.84 -23.59 0.07
N TYR A 91 3.27 -22.78 -0.90
CA TYR A 91 2.73 -21.43 -1.12
C TYR A 91 1.92 -21.43 -2.41
N GLY A 92 0.82 -20.70 -2.39
CA GLY A 92 -0.05 -20.55 -3.54
C GLY A 92 -0.52 -19.11 -3.72
N ALA A 93 -1.00 -18.84 -4.92
CA ALA A 93 -1.66 -17.59 -5.21
C ALA A 93 -2.85 -17.83 -6.12
N ALA A 94 -3.92 -17.07 -5.93
CA ALA A 94 -5.12 -17.21 -6.72
C ALA A 94 -5.86 -15.88 -6.86
N VAL A 95 -6.65 -15.80 -7.93
CA VAL A 95 -7.63 -14.74 -8.17
C VAL A 95 -9.01 -15.27 -7.82
N TRP A 96 -9.74 -14.47 -7.07
CA TRP A 96 -11.06 -14.83 -6.53
C TRP A 96 -12.10 -13.82 -6.96
N GLN A 97 -13.34 -14.29 -7.05
CA GLN A 97 -14.50 -13.44 -7.24
C GLN A 97 -15.45 -13.59 -6.05
N MET A 98 -15.83 -12.47 -5.46
CA MET A 98 -16.87 -12.42 -4.45
C MET A 98 -18.23 -12.63 -5.10
N PRO A 99 -19.12 -13.48 -4.54
CA PRO A 99 -20.49 -13.60 -4.99
C PRO A 99 -21.27 -12.30 -4.77
N GLU A 100 -22.38 -12.12 -5.46
CA GLU A 100 -23.29 -11.01 -5.21
C GLU A 100 -23.94 -11.14 -3.83
N LEU A 101 -23.89 -10.07 -3.05
CA LEU A 101 -24.44 -10.02 -1.70
C LEU A 101 -25.91 -9.59 -1.77
N TYR A 102 -26.82 -10.53 -1.87
CA TYR A 102 -28.27 -10.28 -1.85
C TYR A 102 -28.80 -10.10 -0.41
N GLY A 103 -28.18 -9.21 0.37
CA GLY A 103 -28.60 -8.95 1.75
C GLY A 103 -28.27 -10.08 2.74
N GLN A 104 -27.44 -11.05 2.37
CA GLN A 104 -26.92 -12.10 3.24
C GLN A 104 -25.47 -11.78 3.58
N LEU A 105 -25.19 -11.62 4.87
CA LEU A 105 -23.83 -11.36 5.37
C LEU A 105 -22.86 -12.53 5.12
N ASN A 106 -23.37 -13.75 5.11
CA ASN A 106 -22.56 -14.95 4.96
C ASN A 106 -22.85 -15.60 3.61
N SER A 107 -22.02 -15.34 2.63
CA SER A 107 -22.02 -16.09 1.40
C SER A 107 -21.03 -17.25 1.50
N PRO A 108 -21.44 -18.48 1.21
CA PRO A 108 -20.68 -19.65 1.63
C PRO A 108 -19.35 -19.85 0.92
N GLN A 109 -19.14 -19.31 -0.27
CA GLN A 109 -17.89 -19.61 -0.99
C GLN A 109 -17.46 -18.50 -1.96
N LEU A 110 -16.16 -18.18 -1.91
CA LEU A 110 -15.48 -17.44 -2.96
C LEU A 110 -15.38 -18.30 -4.22
N GLU A 111 -15.60 -17.71 -5.36
CA GLU A 111 -15.36 -18.36 -6.64
C GLU A 111 -13.91 -18.16 -7.05
N ARG A 112 -13.16 -19.25 -7.24
CA ARG A 112 -11.79 -19.16 -7.74
C ARG A 112 -11.81 -18.93 -9.24
N VAL A 113 -11.37 -17.74 -9.66
CA VAL A 113 -11.29 -17.35 -11.08
C VAL A 113 -10.06 -17.94 -11.74
N ALA A 114 -8.91 -17.95 -11.04
CA ALA A 114 -7.68 -18.52 -11.57
C ALA A 114 -6.70 -18.87 -10.45
N SER A 115 -5.89 -19.90 -10.67
CA SER A 115 -4.73 -20.22 -9.84
C SER A 115 -3.44 -19.76 -10.54
N LEU A 116 -2.45 -19.34 -9.75
CA LEU A 116 -1.14 -18.91 -10.22
C LEU A 116 -0.11 -19.99 -9.84
N ASP A 117 -0.12 -21.11 -10.55
CA ASP A 117 0.53 -22.36 -10.11
C ASP A 117 2.00 -22.51 -10.60
N ALA A 118 2.62 -21.46 -11.19
CA ALA A 118 3.99 -21.56 -11.73
C ALA A 118 5.09 -21.34 -10.67
N HIS A 119 4.72 -20.99 -9.46
CA HIS A 119 5.68 -20.67 -8.40
C HIS A 119 6.29 -21.91 -7.77
N SER A 120 7.61 -21.88 -7.58
CA SER A 120 8.37 -22.88 -6.84
C SER A 120 8.94 -22.37 -5.51
N SER A 121 8.83 -21.07 -5.26
CA SER A 121 9.35 -20.39 -4.09
C SER A 121 8.23 -19.60 -3.39
N LYS A 122 8.52 -19.09 -2.19
CA LYS A 122 7.57 -18.31 -1.41
C LYS A 122 7.14 -17.05 -2.16
N ILE A 123 5.86 -16.94 -2.43
CA ILE A 123 5.26 -15.78 -3.09
C ILE A 123 5.21 -14.62 -2.09
N LYS A 124 5.60 -13.43 -2.52
CA LYS A 124 5.66 -12.22 -1.68
C LYS A 124 4.48 -11.29 -1.93
N SER A 125 4.15 -11.05 -3.20
CA SER A 125 3.08 -10.12 -3.56
C SER A 125 2.49 -10.39 -4.93
N ILE A 126 1.28 -9.88 -5.14
CA ILE A 126 0.60 -9.83 -6.43
C ILE A 126 0.27 -8.38 -6.75
N LEU A 127 0.67 -7.93 -7.94
CA LEU A 127 0.46 -6.58 -8.42
C LEU A 127 -0.51 -6.61 -9.59
N TRP A 128 -1.62 -5.90 -9.49
CA TRP A 128 -2.56 -5.73 -10.59
C TRP A 128 -2.08 -4.67 -11.57
N TRP A 129 -2.28 -4.91 -12.85
CA TRP A 129 -1.98 -3.93 -13.89
C TRP A 129 -2.77 -2.63 -13.64
N PRO A 130 -2.11 -1.47 -13.51
CA PRO A 130 -2.76 -0.23 -13.09
C PRO A 130 -3.64 0.42 -14.16
N SER A 131 -3.46 0.04 -15.44
CA SER A 131 -4.21 0.62 -16.54
C SER A 131 -4.74 -0.45 -17.49
N GLY A 132 -6.00 -0.31 -17.89
CA GLY A 132 -6.61 -1.20 -18.87
C GLY A 132 -7.67 -2.12 -18.28
N LYS A 133 -7.65 -3.39 -18.64
CA LYS A 133 -8.58 -4.41 -18.20
C LYS A 133 -7.94 -5.27 -17.10
N HIS A 134 -8.76 -6.02 -16.38
CA HIS A 134 -8.31 -6.98 -15.35
C HIS A 134 -7.74 -8.29 -15.95
N ASP A 135 -6.99 -8.18 -17.04
CA ASP A 135 -6.46 -9.30 -17.81
C ASP A 135 -4.96 -9.56 -17.58
N LYS A 136 -4.29 -8.70 -16.82
CA LYS A 136 -2.87 -8.85 -16.51
C LYS A 136 -2.58 -8.60 -15.04
N LEU A 137 -1.64 -9.37 -14.51
CA LEU A 137 -1.05 -9.18 -13.20
C LEU A 137 0.40 -9.66 -13.17
N ILE A 138 1.13 -9.22 -12.17
CA ILE A 138 2.46 -9.71 -11.86
C ILE A 138 2.38 -10.39 -10.50
N SER A 139 3.06 -11.51 -10.37
CA SER A 139 3.37 -12.09 -9.08
C SER A 139 4.89 -12.14 -8.88
N ILE A 140 5.30 -11.87 -7.66
CA ILE A 140 6.71 -11.85 -7.25
C ILE A 140 6.89 -12.92 -6.19
N ASP A 141 7.76 -13.90 -6.45
CA ASP A 141 8.23 -14.81 -5.42
C ASP A 141 9.68 -14.46 -5.02
N GLU A 142 10.28 -15.22 -4.10
CA GLU A 142 11.64 -14.94 -3.61
C GLU A 142 12.71 -14.92 -4.71
N GLN A 143 12.47 -15.55 -5.85
CA GLN A 143 13.47 -15.75 -6.90
C GLN A 143 13.06 -15.17 -8.25
N ASN A 144 11.76 -15.05 -8.51
CA ASN A 144 11.25 -14.79 -9.85
C ASN A 144 10.14 -13.73 -9.84
N LEU A 145 10.04 -13.08 -10.99
CA LEU A 145 8.95 -12.21 -11.37
C LEU A 145 8.21 -12.85 -12.54
N PHE A 146 6.89 -13.01 -12.41
CA PHE A 146 6.03 -13.61 -13.43
C PHE A 146 5.03 -12.59 -13.93
N LEU A 147 4.93 -12.45 -15.24
CA LEU A 147 3.85 -11.72 -15.90
C LEU A 147 2.78 -12.72 -16.35
N TRP A 148 1.55 -12.51 -15.89
CA TRP A 148 0.41 -13.36 -16.19
C TRP A 148 -0.59 -12.69 -17.11
N SER A 149 -1.24 -13.48 -17.95
CA SER A 149 -2.48 -13.14 -18.64
C SER A 149 -3.64 -13.93 -18.03
N LEU A 150 -4.70 -13.22 -17.71
CA LEU A 150 -5.93 -13.80 -17.17
C LEU A 150 -6.97 -13.93 -18.28
N ASP A 151 -7.56 -15.11 -18.41
CA ASP A 151 -8.77 -15.34 -19.22
C ASP A 151 -9.92 -15.63 -18.26
N SER A 152 -10.69 -14.59 -17.95
CA SER A 152 -11.84 -14.71 -17.04
C SER A 152 -12.92 -15.63 -17.60
N SER A 153 -13.05 -15.76 -18.93
CA SER A 153 -14.05 -16.64 -19.56
C SER A 153 -13.72 -18.10 -19.40
N ARG A 154 -12.43 -18.44 -19.40
CA ARG A 154 -11.91 -19.82 -19.21
C ARG A 154 -11.51 -20.14 -17.79
N LYS A 155 -11.55 -19.14 -16.90
CA LYS A 155 -11.06 -19.24 -15.51
C LYS A 155 -9.63 -19.78 -15.42
N THR A 156 -8.75 -19.26 -16.27
CA THR A 156 -7.35 -19.67 -16.35
C THR A 156 -6.41 -18.47 -16.29
N ALA A 157 -5.26 -18.69 -15.69
CA ALA A 157 -4.12 -17.80 -15.76
C ALA A 157 -2.99 -18.49 -16.52
N GLN A 158 -2.33 -17.75 -17.40
CA GLN A 158 -1.19 -18.26 -18.18
C GLN A 158 0.00 -17.34 -17.97
N VAL A 159 1.17 -17.93 -17.72
CA VAL A 159 2.43 -17.18 -17.68
C VAL A 159 2.73 -16.69 -19.09
N GLN A 160 2.77 -15.39 -19.28
CA GLN A 160 3.22 -14.77 -20.52
C GLN A 160 4.75 -14.71 -20.59
N SER A 161 5.36 -14.38 -19.46
CA SER A 161 6.79 -14.26 -19.34
C SER A 161 7.22 -14.45 -17.89
N GLN A 162 8.45 -14.90 -17.70
CA GLN A 162 9.08 -15.09 -16.41
C GLN A 162 10.53 -14.61 -16.49
N GLU A 163 11.01 -13.98 -15.42
CA GLU A 163 12.42 -13.62 -15.28
C GLU A 163 12.88 -13.88 -13.85
N SER A 164 14.16 -14.28 -13.73
CA SER A 164 14.79 -14.54 -12.44
C SER A 164 15.58 -13.34 -11.95
N ALA A 165 15.45 -13.03 -10.67
CA ALA A 165 16.28 -12.00 -10.02
C ALA A 165 17.75 -12.40 -9.88
N GLY A 166 18.08 -13.68 -10.13
CA GLY A 166 19.41 -14.25 -9.94
C GLY A 166 19.57 -15.01 -8.63
N MET A 167 20.51 -15.93 -8.57
CA MET A 167 20.68 -16.89 -7.46
C MET A 167 21.04 -16.27 -6.10
N LEU A 168 21.45 -15.01 -6.06
CA LEU A 168 21.89 -14.33 -4.83
C LEU A 168 20.91 -13.25 -4.36
N HIS A 169 19.77 -13.07 -5.05
CA HIS A 169 18.83 -12.02 -4.73
C HIS A 169 17.49 -12.61 -4.31
N TYR A 170 17.14 -12.40 -3.04
CA TYR A 170 15.82 -12.73 -2.51
C TYR A 170 14.92 -11.50 -2.65
N LEU A 171 13.90 -11.62 -3.49
CA LEU A 171 12.89 -10.56 -3.63
C LEU A 171 12.03 -10.50 -2.39
N SER A 172 11.71 -9.30 -1.96
CA SER A 172 10.84 -9.04 -0.79
C SER A 172 9.47 -8.45 -1.16
N GLY A 173 9.34 -7.88 -2.34
CA GLY A 173 8.11 -7.31 -2.85
C GLY A 173 8.37 -6.45 -4.08
N GLY A 174 7.42 -5.59 -4.42
CA GLY A 174 7.56 -4.66 -5.53
C GLY A 174 6.35 -3.76 -5.68
N ALA A 175 6.44 -2.84 -6.64
CA ALA A 175 5.37 -1.94 -7.03
C ALA A 175 5.36 -1.75 -8.55
N TRP A 176 4.15 -1.60 -9.11
CA TRP A 176 3.97 -1.24 -10.52
C TRP A 176 4.05 0.27 -10.68
N ASP A 177 4.81 0.73 -11.67
CA ASP A 177 4.91 2.17 -11.95
C ASP A 177 3.56 2.69 -12.49
N PRO A 178 2.88 3.61 -11.81
CA PRO A 178 1.59 4.14 -12.25
C PRO A 178 1.71 5.02 -13.51
N HIS A 179 2.92 5.47 -13.87
CA HIS A 179 3.19 6.34 -15.02
C HIS A 179 3.69 5.58 -16.24
N ASP A 180 4.15 4.33 -16.07
CA ASP A 180 4.57 3.47 -17.16
C ASP A 180 4.09 2.03 -16.93
N VAL A 181 3.06 1.66 -17.66
CA VAL A 181 2.42 0.34 -17.57
C VAL A 181 3.36 -0.84 -17.87
N ASN A 182 4.52 -0.57 -18.45
CA ASN A 182 5.54 -1.58 -18.74
C ASN A 182 6.69 -1.57 -17.75
N SER A 183 6.63 -0.76 -16.71
CA SER A 183 7.68 -0.64 -15.70
C SER A 183 7.21 -1.17 -14.35
N VAL A 184 8.04 -2.03 -13.76
CA VAL A 184 7.86 -2.56 -12.41
C VAL A 184 9.15 -2.43 -11.65
N ALA A 185 9.06 -2.07 -10.39
CA ALA A 185 10.18 -2.16 -9.45
C ALA A 185 9.99 -3.34 -8.51
N SER A 186 11.05 -4.07 -8.22
CA SER A 186 11.12 -5.08 -7.18
C SER A 186 12.20 -4.74 -6.17
N THR A 187 11.98 -5.14 -4.93
CA THR A 187 12.93 -4.93 -3.84
C THR A 187 13.61 -6.24 -3.49
N CYS A 188 14.90 -6.17 -3.21
CA CYS A 188 15.68 -7.26 -2.64
C CYS A 188 16.59 -6.72 -1.53
N GLU A 189 17.26 -7.60 -0.79
CA GLU A 189 18.07 -7.22 0.37
C GLU A 189 19.17 -6.18 0.07
N SER A 190 19.65 -6.13 -1.16
CA SER A 190 20.79 -5.29 -1.56
C SER A 190 20.47 -4.22 -2.59
N SER A 191 19.27 -4.23 -3.17
CA SER A 191 18.96 -3.28 -4.25
C SER A 191 17.47 -3.17 -4.54
N ILE A 192 17.11 -2.08 -5.21
CA ILE A 192 15.84 -1.92 -5.92
C ILE A 192 16.13 -2.20 -7.39
N GLN A 193 15.39 -3.10 -7.99
CA GLN A 193 15.56 -3.52 -9.38
C GLN A 193 14.37 -3.07 -10.22
N PHE A 194 14.65 -2.48 -11.38
CA PHE A 194 13.62 -2.02 -12.32
C PHE A 194 13.58 -2.91 -13.55
N TRP A 195 12.37 -3.25 -13.99
CA TRP A 195 12.11 -4.21 -15.05
C TRP A 195 11.26 -3.60 -16.16
N ASP A 196 11.61 -3.86 -17.41
CA ASP A 196 10.76 -3.59 -18.58
C ASP A 196 9.95 -4.84 -18.92
N LEU A 197 8.64 -4.80 -18.72
CA LEU A 197 7.74 -5.95 -18.94
C LEU A 197 7.57 -6.35 -20.41
N ARG A 198 7.99 -5.52 -21.35
CA ARG A 198 7.99 -5.88 -22.80
C ARG A 198 9.07 -6.86 -23.13
N THR A 199 10.21 -6.73 -22.48
CA THR A 199 11.40 -7.57 -22.70
C THR A 199 11.67 -8.51 -21.53
N MET A 200 11.01 -8.27 -20.39
CA MET A 200 11.27 -8.91 -19.10
C MET A 200 12.72 -8.79 -18.63
N MET A 201 13.41 -7.73 -19.07
CA MET A 201 14.80 -7.49 -18.71
C MET A 201 14.90 -6.42 -17.63
N LYS A 202 15.88 -6.60 -16.75
CA LYS A 202 16.30 -5.59 -15.80
C LYS A 202 16.87 -4.39 -16.55
N THR A 203 16.31 -3.21 -16.31
CA THR A 203 16.70 -1.96 -16.98
C THR A 203 17.68 -1.16 -16.16
N ASN A 204 17.48 -1.11 -14.85
CA ASN A 204 18.30 -0.34 -13.92
C ASN A 204 18.26 -0.96 -12.52
N SER A 205 19.15 -0.50 -11.63
CA SER A 205 19.10 -0.82 -10.21
C SER A 205 19.62 0.34 -9.37
N ILE A 206 19.08 0.45 -8.16
CA ILE A 206 19.61 1.31 -7.12
C ILE A 206 20.17 0.39 -6.05
N GLU A 207 21.49 0.44 -5.86
CA GLU A 207 22.17 -0.32 -4.81
C GLU A 207 21.85 0.34 -3.46
N HIS A 208 21.04 -0.32 -2.67
CA HIS A 208 20.63 0.15 -1.36
C HIS A 208 20.17 -1.03 -0.51
N ALA A 209 20.78 -1.19 0.65
CA ALA A 209 20.59 -2.36 1.48
C ALA A 209 19.29 -2.32 2.28
N HIS A 210 18.75 -3.50 2.58
CA HIS A 210 17.64 -3.70 3.53
C HIS A 210 16.29 -3.08 3.14
N VAL A 211 16.04 -2.85 1.85
CA VAL A 211 14.75 -2.34 1.37
C VAL A 211 13.70 -3.44 1.44
N ARG A 212 12.62 -3.18 2.18
CA ARG A 212 11.51 -4.14 2.38
C ARG A 212 10.25 -3.78 1.63
N ASN A 213 9.97 -2.51 1.52
CA ASN A 213 8.76 -2.04 0.86
C ASN A 213 9.06 -0.86 -0.04
N ILE A 214 8.27 -0.70 -1.09
CA ILE A 214 8.43 0.30 -2.12
C ILE A 214 7.06 0.76 -2.62
N ASP A 215 6.93 2.05 -2.88
CA ASP A 215 5.75 2.60 -3.54
C ASP A 215 6.13 3.76 -4.45
N PHE A 216 5.39 3.93 -5.56
CA PHE A 216 5.57 5.02 -6.49
C PHE A 216 4.64 6.18 -6.19
N ASP A 217 5.10 7.39 -6.44
CA ASP A 217 4.24 8.56 -6.45
C ASP A 217 3.28 8.50 -7.64
N SER A 218 1.99 8.47 -7.36
CA SER A 218 0.95 8.36 -8.40
C SER A 218 0.80 9.62 -9.27
N LYS A 219 1.37 10.77 -8.86
CA LYS A 219 1.28 12.05 -9.59
C LYS A 219 2.61 12.55 -10.12
N LYS A 220 3.68 12.36 -9.35
CA LYS A 220 5.02 12.81 -9.75
C LYS A 220 5.79 11.65 -10.38
N LYS A 221 5.90 11.69 -11.70
CA LYS A 221 6.74 10.74 -12.42
C LYS A 221 8.17 10.77 -11.87
N TYR A 222 8.82 9.62 -11.83
CA TYR A 222 10.17 9.41 -11.31
C TYR A 222 10.35 9.51 -9.79
N MET A 223 9.29 9.68 -9.02
CA MET A 223 9.38 9.69 -7.56
C MET A 223 8.99 8.34 -6.99
N LEU A 224 9.80 7.89 -6.04
CA LEU A 224 9.70 6.59 -5.40
C LEU A 224 9.98 6.75 -3.91
N VAL A 225 9.30 5.97 -3.08
CA VAL A 225 9.58 5.87 -1.65
C VAL A 225 9.98 4.44 -1.30
N THR A 226 10.92 4.31 -0.38
CA THR A 226 11.35 3.02 0.17
C THR A 226 11.27 3.01 1.69
N ALA A 227 10.96 1.83 2.25
CA ALA A 227 11.09 1.54 3.65
C ALA A 227 12.16 0.47 3.87
N GLU A 228 12.93 0.64 4.93
CA GLU A 228 14.09 -0.17 5.25
C GLU A 228 13.98 -0.82 6.64
N ASP A 229 14.76 -1.86 6.88
CA ASP A 229 14.79 -2.56 8.17
C ASP A 229 15.41 -1.72 9.29
N GLU A 230 16.34 -0.83 8.97
CA GLU A 230 17.15 -0.08 9.93
C GLU A 230 16.73 1.39 10.04
N PHE A 231 15.41 1.66 10.22
CA PHE A 231 14.86 2.99 10.56
C PHE A 231 14.61 3.98 9.42
N GLY A 232 14.90 3.63 8.18
CA GLY A 232 14.86 4.60 7.09
C GLY A 232 13.56 4.57 6.30
N ILE A 233 13.05 5.75 6.01
CA ILE A 233 12.12 5.98 4.90
C ILE A 233 12.81 6.97 3.97
N HIS A 234 13.08 6.53 2.75
CA HIS A 234 13.81 7.32 1.78
C HIS A 234 12.94 7.65 0.58
N ILE A 235 12.99 8.89 0.12
CA ILE A 235 12.33 9.34 -1.10
C ILE A 235 13.39 9.55 -2.17
N TRP A 236 13.17 8.98 -3.33
CA TRP A 236 14.10 8.94 -4.45
C TRP A 236 13.57 9.69 -5.66
N ASP A 237 14.46 10.39 -6.35
CA ASP A 237 14.24 10.84 -7.72
C ASP A 237 15.00 9.91 -8.67
N LEU A 238 14.29 9.13 -9.47
CA LEU A 238 14.86 8.15 -10.38
C LEU A 238 15.72 8.76 -11.49
N ARG A 239 15.68 10.07 -11.67
CA ARG A 239 16.57 10.80 -12.59
C ARG A 239 17.95 11.00 -11.97
N MET A 240 18.05 10.97 -10.63
CA MET A 240 19.28 11.14 -9.86
C MET A 240 19.40 10.04 -8.77
N PRO A 241 19.50 8.76 -9.14
CA PRO A 241 19.35 7.64 -8.21
C PRO A 241 20.58 7.39 -7.31
N LYS A 242 21.55 8.29 -7.26
CA LYS A 242 22.78 8.10 -6.48
C LYS A 242 22.58 8.30 -4.98
N ALA A 243 21.60 9.11 -4.60
CA ALA A 243 21.25 9.39 -3.21
C ALA A 243 19.77 9.73 -3.12
N PRO A 244 19.10 9.43 -1.97
CA PRO A 244 17.75 9.87 -1.74
C PRO A 244 17.67 11.40 -1.71
N VAL A 245 16.55 11.95 -2.19
CA VAL A 245 16.29 13.40 -2.16
C VAL A 245 15.75 13.86 -0.81
N LEU A 246 15.18 12.93 -0.04
CA LEU A 246 14.67 13.17 1.31
C LEU A 246 14.77 11.90 2.15
N GLU A 247 15.23 12.06 3.38
CA GLU A 247 15.27 11.01 4.40
C GLU A 247 14.33 11.41 5.53
N LEU A 248 13.44 10.49 5.91
CA LEU A 248 12.54 10.64 7.04
C LEU A 248 13.01 9.72 8.18
N PRO A 249 12.86 10.14 9.44
CA PRO A 249 13.42 9.38 10.57
C PRO A 249 12.79 7.99 10.79
N GLY A 250 11.67 7.68 10.14
CA GLY A 250 11.06 6.34 10.21
C GLY A 250 10.46 6.00 11.59
N HIS A 251 10.51 4.74 11.94
CA HIS A 251 9.92 4.15 13.14
C HIS A 251 10.97 3.84 14.22
N ALA A 252 10.52 3.68 15.47
CA ALA A 252 11.38 3.42 16.61
C ALA A 252 11.86 1.95 16.70
N HIS A 253 11.33 1.06 15.89
CA HIS A 253 11.67 -0.36 15.86
C HIS A 253 12.15 -0.79 14.46
N TRP A 254 12.87 -1.90 14.38
CA TRP A 254 13.65 -2.38 13.24
C TRP A 254 12.89 -2.62 11.93
N TYR A 255 11.58 -2.52 11.90
CA TYR A 255 10.82 -2.96 10.73
C TYR A 255 9.71 -1.97 10.35
N VAL A 256 9.86 -1.32 9.22
CA VAL A 256 8.75 -0.59 8.59
C VAL A 256 8.00 -1.58 7.71
N ALA A 257 6.83 -2.01 8.18
CA ALA A 257 6.08 -3.09 7.56
C ALA A 257 5.44 -2.68 6.24
N THR A 258 4.95 -1.45 6.16
CA THR A 258 4.16 -1.00 5.00
C THR A 258 4.30 0.50 4.79
N LEU A 259 4.42 0.88 3.53
CA LEU A 259 4.33 2.26 3.05
C LEU A 259 3.09 2.43 2.17
N CYS A 260 2.51 3.60 2.21
CA CYS A 260 1.43 3.95 1.31
C CYS A 260 1.49 5.44 0.98
N TRP A 261 1.61 5.77 -0.29
CA TRP A 261 1.79 7.13 -0.78
C TRP A 261 0.50 7.70 -1.35
N ARG A 262 0.19 8.94 -1.02
CA ARG A 262 -0.95 9.63 -1.62
C ARG A 262 -0.78 11.13 -1.72
N HIS A 263 -1.28 11.68 -2.81
CA HIS A 263 -1.52 13.11 -2.98
C HIS A 263 -2.94 13.47 -2.57
N ALA A 264 -3.09 14.40 -1.63
CA ALA A 264 -4.38 15.03 -1.42
C ALA A 264 -4.64 16.04 -2.54
N ASN A 265 -5.75 15.88 -3.27
CA ASN A 265 -6.25 16.92 -4.15
C ASN A 265 -6.85 18.03 -3.28
N ILE A 266 -6.23 19.20 -3.28
CA ILE A 266 -6.67 20.36 -2.49
C ILE A 266 -7.77 21.15 -3.23
N ASP A 267 -8.17 20.73 -4.42
CA ASP A 267 -9.17 21.46 -5.23
C ASP A 267 -10.51 21.70 -4.54
N VAL A 268 -10.80 20.99 -3.46
CA VAL A 268 -12.02 21.18 -2.65
C VAL A 268 -11.85 22.25 -1.57
N LEU A 269 -10.62 22.68 -1.23
CA LEU A 269 -10.37 23.66 -0.16
C LEU A 269 -10.22 25.11 -0.66
N THR A 270 -10.05 25.31 -1.97
CA THR A 270 -9.97 26.66 -2.55
C THR A 270 -11.27 27.46 -2.47
N CYS A 271 -12.40 26.83 -2.17
CA CYS A 271 -13.67 27.55 -1.99
C CYS A 271 -13.81 28.29 -0.65
N PHE A 272 -12.94 28.08 0.33
CA PHE A 272 -13.10 28.68 1.68
C PHE A 272 -11.97 29.63 2.12
N LEU A 273 -10.86 29.69 1.38
CA LEU A 273 -9.72 30.58 1.73
C LEU A 273 -9.27 31.37 0.49
N SER A 274 -9.91 32.50 0.26
CA SER A 274 -9.71 33.35 -0.92
C SER A 274 -8.42 34.13 -0.97
N ASP A 275 -7.47 33.99 -0.03
CA ASP A 275 -6.29 34.86 0.06
C ASP A 275 -4.93 34.17 0.30
N VAL A 276 -4.82 32.86 0.19
CA VAL A 276 -3.52 32.19 0.29
C VAL A 276 -3.28 31.36 -0.96
N SER A 277 -2.38 31.84 -1.82
CA SER A 277 -1.86 31.09 -2.96
C SER A 277 -1.00 29.92 -2.47
N VAL A 278 -1.63 28.85 -1.98
CA VAL A 278 -0.94 27.60 -1.61
C VAL A 278 -0.95 26.69 -2.83
N SER A 279 -0.07 26.97 -3.77
CA SER A 279 0.21 26.11 -4.94
C SER A 279 1.13 24.93 -4.61
N GLN A 280 1.28 24.55 -3.35
CA GLN A 280 2.10 23.38 -2.97
C GLN A 280 1.21 22.18 -2.79
N PHE A 281 1.33 21.21 -3.71
CA PHE A 281 0.75 19.88 -3.57
C PHE A 281 1.36 19.23 -2.32
N LEU A 282 0.57 19.09 -1.28
CA LEU A 282 1.00 18.42 -0.05
C LEU A 282 1.12 16.91 -0.30
N LEU A 283 2.33 16.46 -0.39
CA LEU A 283 2.68 15.05 -0.50
C LEU A 283 2.54 14.42 0.88
N ARG A 284 1.71 13.38 1.01
CA ARG A 284 1.50 12.66 2.26
C ARG A 284 1.92 11.22 2.13
N LEU A 285 2.61 10.74 3.14
CA LEU A 285 3.10 9.38 3.23
C LEU A 285 2.63 8.78 4.56
N LEU A 286 2.13 7.57 4.52
CA LEU A 286 1.89 6.74 5.69
C LEU A 286 2.95 5.67 5.79
N SER A 287 3.40 5.43 7.00
CA SER A 287 4.23 4.28 7.34
C SER A 287 3.68 3.57 8.57
N ALA A 288 3.82 2.26 8.61
CA ALA A 288 3.46 1.43 9.75
C ALA A 288 4.62 0.50 10.11
N GLY A 289 4.80 0.27 11.38
CA GLY A 289 5.94 -0.49 11.89
C GLY A 289 5.58 -1.53 12.96
N THR A 290 6.55 -2.33 13.29
CA THR A 290 6.47 -3.30 14.41
C THR A 290 6.56 -2.63 15.77
N ASP A 291 6.73 -1.32 15.85
CA ASP A 291 6.64 -0.50 17.04
C ASP A 291 5.19 -0.17 17.45
N SER A 292 4.21 -0.85 16.84
CA SER A 292 2.78 -0.62 17.10
C SER A 292 2.35 0.82 16.80
N ALA A 293 2.95 1.43 15.79
CA ALA A 293 2.65 2.81 15.40
C ALA A 293 2.35 2.94 13.91
N VAL A 294 1.53 3.93 13.59
CA VAL A 294 1.32 4.44 12.23
C VAL A 294 1.72 5.90 12.22
N SER A 295 2.61 6.27 11.33
CA SER A 295 3.10 7.63 11.19
C SER A 295 2.65 8.26 9.89
N LEU A 296 2.14 9.49 9.98
CA LEU A 296 1.74 10.31 8.85
C LEU A 296 2.78 11.42 8.64
N TRP A 297 3.38 11.45 7.47
CA TRP A 297 4.46 12.36 7.11
C TRP A 297 4.04 13.38 6.07
N LEU A 298 4.61 14.56 6.16
CA LEU A 298 4.61 15.57 5.11
C LEU A 298 5.94 15.50 4.35
N ALA A 299 5.93 14.96 3.15
CA ALA A 299 7.09 14.88 2.30
C ALA A 299 7.19 16.12 1.40
N SER A 300 7.65 17.25 1.94
CA SER A 300 7.90 18.45 1.15
C SER A 300 9.24 18.31 0.44
N LEU A 301 9.22 18.24 -0.88
CA LEU A 301 10.43 18.26 -1.69
C LEU A 301 10.89 19.71 -1.88
N PRO A 302 12.20 20.02 -1.82
CA PRO A 302 12.70 21.35 -2.16
C PRO A 302 12.28 21.70 -3.59
N SER A 303 11.82 22.92 -3.80
CA SER A 303 11.49 23.42 -5.13
C SER A 303 12.78 23.61 -5.93
N SER A 304 12.73 23.35 -7.25
CA SER A 304 13.89 23.54 -8.13
C SER A 304 14.42 24.97 -8.15
N ASP A 305 13.63 25.92 -7.70
CA ASP A 305 14.00 27.35 -7.63
C ASP A 305 14.87 27.68 -6.41
N ASP A 306 14.88 26.81 -5.39
CA ASP A 306 15.73 26.99 -4.20
C ASP A 306 17.20 26.62 -4.43
N LEU A 307 17.51 25.95 -5.55
CA LEU A 307 18.88 25.53 -5.89
C LEU A 307 19.71 26.61 -6.65
N THR A 308 19.12 27.75 -7.02
CA THR A 308 19.79 28.77 -7.85
C THR A 308 20.12 30.06 -7.11
N SER A 309 19.75 30.22 -5.86
CA SER A 309 20.10 31.40 -5.09
C SER A 309 21.18 31.09 -4.04
N GLU A 310 22.47 31.27 -4.43
CA GLU A 310 23.52 31.56 -3.50
C GLU A 310 23.24 32.93 -2.85
N SER A 311 22.29 33.01 -1.95
CA SER A 311 22.18 34.18 -1.06
C SER A 311 22.53 33.73 0.36
N LEU A 312 23.73 34.06 0.77
CA LEU A 312 24.26 34.05 2.12
C LEU A 312 23.44 35.00 3.02
N VAL A 313 22.22 34.64 3.33
CA VAL A 313 21.50 35.21 4.45
C VAL A 313 20.80 34.05 5.13
N GLU A 314 21.36 33.60 6.24
CA GLU A 314 20.74 32.71 7.17
C GLU A 314 19.46 33.33 7.74
N SER A 315 18.36 33.23 7.00
CA SER A 315 17.07 33.29 7.63
C SER A 315 16.85 31.93 8.34
N PRO A 316 16.47 31.89 9.61
CA PRO A 316 16.14 30.67 10.28
C PRO A 316 14.82 30.15 9.67
N THR A 317 14.91 29.50 8.53
CA THR A 317 13.80 28.73 7.99
C THR A 317 13.47 27.67 9.03
N ARG A 318 12.39 27.90 9.74
CA ARG A 318 11.81 27.01 10.73
C ARG A 318 11.65 25.66 10.02
N ARG A 319 12.52 24.71 10.29
CA ARG A 319 12.39 23.33 9.79
C ARG A 319 11.07 22.82 10.34
N VAL A 320 10.06 22.71 9.49
CA VAL A 320 8.80 22.09 9.85
C VAL A 320 9.11 20.62 10.06
N ASP A 321 8.74 20.10 11.21
CA ASP A 321 8.84 18.65 11.48
C ASP A 321 8.05 17.90 10.38
N PRO A 322 8.68 16.99 9.66
CA PRO A 322 8.01 16.23 8.63
C PRO A 322 6.91 15.30 9.19
N LEU A 323 6.96 14.95 10.47
CA LEU A 323 5.94 14.14 11.12
C LEU A 323 4.70 14.99 11.39
N LEU A 324 3.61 14.69 10.70
CA LEU A 324 2.32 15.36 10.89
C LEU A 324 1.55 14.79 12.07
N ASN A 325 1.53 13.47 12.18
CA ASN A 325 0.84 12.77 13.26
C ASN A 325 1.40 11.36 13.45
N SER A 326 1.29 10.83 14.67
CA SER A 326 1.61 9.45 15.01
C SER A 326 0.46 8.84 15.80
N TYR A 327 0.03 7.68 15.36
CA TYR A 327 -1.03 6.88 15.98
C TYR A 327 -0.37 5.67 16.64
N SER A 328 -0.39 5.60 17.96
CA SER A 328 0.30 4.56 18.76
C SER A 328 -0.65 3.76 19.65
N ASP A 329 -1.95 3.84 19.40
CA ASP A 329 -2.96 3.17 20.24
C ASP A 329 -3.15 1.68 19.90
N TYR A 330 -2.18 1.05 19.22
CA TYR A 330 -2.23 -0.37 18.86
C TYR A 330 -1.63 -1.24 19.94
N GLU A 331 -2.24 -2.40 20.17
CA GLU A 331 -1.74 -3.39 21.13
C GLU A 331 -0.65 -4.29 20.52
N ASP A 332 -0.59 -4.37 19.20
CA ASP A 332 0.35 -5.21 18.46
C ASP A 332 0.89 -4.48 17.22
N SER A 333 1.89 -5.06 16.59
CA SER A 333 2.52 -4.55 15.37
C SER A 333 1.52 -4.26 14.25
N VAL A 334 1.70 -3.14 13.57
CA VAL A 334 0.85 -2.76 12.43
C VAL A 334 1.50 -3.21 11.13
N TYR A 335 0.84 -4.11 10.42
CA TYR A 335 1.36 -4.70 9.17
C TYR A 335 0.64 -4.21 7.92
N GLY A 336 -0.58 -3.73 8.03
CA GLY A 336 -1.37 -3.34 6.86
C GLY A 336 -1.77 -1.87 6.90
N LEU A 337 -1.62 -1.19 5.76
CA LEU A 337 -2.10 0.17 5.52
C LEU A 337 -2.77 0.21 4.15
N ALA A 338 -3.91 0.88 4.09
CA ALA A 338 -4.60 1.12 2.83
C ALA A 338 -5.24 2.50 2.84
N TRP A 339 -4.87 3.37 1.90
CA TRP A 339 -5.60 4.60 1.64
C TRP A 339 -6.91 4.29 0.92
N SER A 340 -7.97 4.98 1.28
CA SER A 340 -9.20 4.95 0.47
C SER A 340 -8.95 5.59 -0.89
N SER A 341 -9.26 4.90 -1.98
CA SER A 341 -9.20 5.46 -3.34
C SER A 341 -10.22 6.58 -3.53
N ARG A 342 -11.33 6.52 -2.81
CA ARG A 342 -12.42 7.48 -2.89
C ARG A 342 -12.19 8.73 -2.05
N GLU A 343 -11.85 8.56 -0.77
CA GLU A 343 -11.71 9.67 0.17
C GLU A 343 -10.24 9.89 0.55
N PRO A 344 -9.62 10.99 0.07
CA PRO A 344 -8.18 11.19 0.22
C PRO A 344 -7.69 11.44 1.64
N TRP A 345 -8.59 11.64 2.59
CA TRP A 345 -8.31 11.85 4.02
C TRP A 345 -8.61 10.63 4.89
N ILE A 346 -9.04 9.53 4.30
CA ILE A 346 -9.34 8.29 5.01
C ILE A 346 -8.33 7.22 4.62
N PHE A 347 -7.81 6.55 5.61
CA PHE A 347 -7.04 5.34 5.46
C PHE A 347 -7.44 4.31 6.52
N ALA A 348 -7.19 3.06 6.24
CA ALA A 348 -7.33 1.97 7.20
C ALA A 348 -5.96 1.44 7.59
N SER A 349 -5.81 1.07 8.84
CA SER A 349 -4.66 0.36 9.38
C SER A 349 -5.11 -0.98 9.96
N LEU A 350 -4.24 -1.97 9.88
CA LEU A 350 -4.48 -3.32 10.40
C LEU A 350 -3.33 -3.73 11.30
N SER A 351 -3.61 -4.01 12.56
CA SER A 351 -2.65 -4.62 13.48
C SER A 351 -2.75 -6.14 13.49
N TYR A 352 -1.67 -6.80 13.91
CA TYR A 352 -1.54 -8.25 13.85
C TYR A 352 -2.57 -9.00 14.71
N ASP A 353 -3.05 -8.39 15.78
CA ASP A 353 -4.13 -8.89 16.60
C ASP A 353 -5.52 -8.94 15.89
N GLY A 354 -5.57 -8.55 14.63
CA GLY A 354 -6.80 -8.55 13.80
C GLY A 354 -7.66 -7.31 13.98
N ARG A 355 -7.15 -6.21 14.55
CA ARG A 355 -7.90 -4.96 14.65
C ARG A 355 -7.69 -4.06 13.44
N VAL A 356 -8.79 -3.76 12.74
CA VAL A 356 -8.82 -2.78 11.65
C VAL A 356 -9.31 -1.45 12.21
N ARG A 357 -8.56 -0.37 11.98
CA ARG A 357 -8.94 0.98 12.38
C ARG A 357 -9.02 1.90 11.16
N PRO A 358 -10.17 2.51 10.89
CA PRO A 358 -10.27 3.63 9.95
C PRO A 358 -9.77 4.88 10.66
N LEU A 359 -8.87 5.59 10.05
CA LEU A 359 -8.32 6.81 10.58
C LEU A 359 -8.66 7.96 9.64
N LYS A 360 -9.20 9.05 10.20
CA LYS A 360 -9.48 10.28 9.47
C LYS A 360 -8.39 11.28 9.75
N PHE A 361 -7.86 11.86 8.71
CA PHE A 361 -7.00 13.02 8.83
C PHE A 361 -7.82 14.28 8.61
N LEU A 362 -8.02 15.06 9.68
CA LEU A 362 -8.73 16.34 9.62
C LEU A 362 -7.74 17.46 9.27
N ILE A 363 -7.91 18.06 8.10
CA ILE A 363 -7.07 19.19 7.62
C ILE A 363 -7.26 20.45 8.50
N VAL A 364 -8.33 20.52 9.27
CA VAL A 364 -8.77 21.72 10.00
C VAL A 364 -7.85 22.09 11.17
N GLU A 365 -7.13 21.15 11.78
CA GLU A 365 -6.26 21.46 12.92
C GLU A 365 -4.99 22.23 12.54
N PHE A 366 -4.52 22.13 11.31
CA PHE A 366 -3.28 22.82 10.89
C PHE A 366 -3.45 24.28 10.47
N ALA A 367 -4.66 24.74 10.19
CA ALA A 367 -4.91 26.14 9.80
C ALA A 367 -5.06 27.07 11.01
N LEU A 368 -5.41 26.57 12.19
CA LEU A 368 -5.69 27.40 13.35
C LEU A 368 -4.51 27.62 14.30
N ASP A 369 -3.56 26.70 14.37
CA ASP A 369 -2.38 26.84 15.24
C ASP A 369 -1.26 27.74 14.65
N ARG A 370 -1.42 28.27 13.43
CA ARG A 370 -0.46 29.18 12.80
C ARG A 370 -0.80 30.67 12.94
N TYR A 371 -1.91 31.02 13.60
CA TYR A 371 -2.35 32.41 13.76
C TYR A 371 -2.44 32.90 15.22
N TYR A 372 -1.82 32.19 16.18
CA TYR A 372 -1.63 32.70 17.55
C TYR A 372 -0.17 32.67 17.97
#